data_7a7065f3e72a603e33c08241a70c6c76
#
_entry.id   7a7065f3e72a603e33c08241a70c6c76
#
_cell.length_a   1.000
_cell.length_b   1.000
_cell.length_c   1.000
_cell.angle_alpha   90.00
_cell.angle_beta   90.00
_cell.angle_gamma   90.00
#
_symmetry.space_group_name_H-M   'P 1'
#
loop_
_entity.id
_entity.type
_entity.pdbx_description
1 polymer ?
#
loop_
_entity_poly.entity_id
_entity_poly.type
_entity_poly.pdbx_seq_one_letter_code
_entity_poly.pdbx_strand_id
1 'polypeptide(L)'
;MNRTIVHDRVKPSLDARIAAHVHAWEKLKHAPAHPHEALPFITISREFGCEAVALAERLVEILNERCRPSIPWVAYDRELLDNVAHELQLHRDVVESLDGHRRSEMSELFDALLNRKVDDALVFRKLAEVMRSLATHGHAILIGRGSHLITQDLKTALHVRLVAPLAWRAHKVAETRNTAQRDALKIVTEGERERDRFIHTFFMHDPAHPFHHDLIIDNSRFNLAQIAEIVFTALGARFGATLVSG
;
A
#
# COMPACT_ATOMS: atom_id res chain seq x y z
N MET A 1 40.66 16.23 -14.13
CA MET A 1 40.01 16.30 -12.81
C MET A 1 38.57 16.73 -13.00
N ASN A 2 37.64 15.78 -13.19
CA ASN A 2 36.19 16.04 -13.29
C ASN A 2 35.57 15.68 -11.93
N ARG A 3 35.18 16.69 -11.17
CA ARG A 3 34.32 16.52 -9.98
C ARG A 3 32.89 16.25 -10.44
N THR A 4 32.45 15.01 -10.36
CA THR A 4 31.05 14.66 -10.47
C THR A 4 30.34 15.25 -9.25
N ILE A 5 29.52 16.28 -9.48
CA ILE A 5 28.63 16.85 -8.47
C ILE A 5 27.52 15.80 -8.26
N VAL A 6 27.62 15.02 -7.19
CA VAL A 6 26.52 14.21 -6.68
C VAL A 6 25.50 15.18 -6.14
N HIS A 7 24.43 15.43 -6.87
CA HIS A 7 23.25 16.11 -6.34
C HIS A 7 22.61 15.14 -5.33
N ASP A 8 22.90 15.39 -4.06
CA ASP A 8 22.17 14.83 -2.93
C ASP A 8 20.73 15.39 -3.00
N ARG A 9 19.85 14.66 -3.70
CA ARG A 9 18.42 15.01 -3.77
C ARG A 9 17.85 14.72 -2.39
N VAL A 10 17.67 15.75 -1.58
CA VAL A 10 16.91 15.69 -0.32
C VAL A 10 15.57 15.03 -0.63
N LYS A 11 15.34 13.85 -0.07
CA LYS A 11 14.04 13.16 -0.21
C LYS A 11 12.96 14.11 0.32
N PRO A 12 11.87 14.37 -0.43
CA PRO A 12 10.83 15.27 0.05
C PRO A 12 10.25 14.71 1.36
N SER A 13 9.96 15.61 2.30
CA SER A 13 9.35 15.23 3.59
C SER A 13 8.03 14.48 3.37
N LEU A 14 7.60 13.74 4.38
CA LEU A 14 6.33 13.02 4.36
C LEU A 14 5.18 13.98 3.99
N ASP A 15 5.15 15.15 4.65
CA ASP A 15 4.13 16.19 4.43
C ASP A 15 4.17 16.73 2.99
N ALA A 16 5.36 16.93 2.42
CA ALA A 16 5.50 17.36 1.03
C ALA A 16 4.98 16.28 0.03
N ARG A 17 5.12 15.00 0.36
CA ARG A 17 4.61 13.87 -0.45
C ARG A 17 3.09 13.79 -0.37
N ILE A 18 2.52 13.93 0.84
CA ILE A 18 1.07 13.99 1.06
C ILE A 18 0.50 15.19 0.31
N ALA A 19 1.07 16.38 0.50
CA ALA A 19 0.62 17.61 -0.15
C ALA A 19 0.66 17.49 -1.68
N ALA A 20 1.72 16.91 -2.26
CA ALA A 20 1.81 16.68 -3.70
C ALA A 20 0.71 15.74 -4.21
N HIS A 21 0.37 14.70 -3.47
CA HIS A 21 -0.68 13.75 -3.84
C HIS A 21 -2.09 14.36 -3.69
N VAL A 22 -2.33 15.10 -2.60
CA VAL A 22 -3.58 15.87 -2.39
C VAL A 22 -3.75 16.91 -3.48
N HIS A 23 -2.70 17.65 -3.82
CA HIS A 23 -2.76 18.66 -4.86
C HIS A 23 -2.96 18.07 -6.28
N ALA A 24 -2.33 16.94 -6.59
CA ALA A 24 -2.59 16.19 -7.83
C ALA A 24 -4.04 15.71 -7.87
N TRP A 25 -4.57 15.29 -6.75
CA TRP A 25 -5.96 14.85 -6.61
C TRP A 25 -6.96 16.00 -6.79
N GLU A 26 -6.71 17.18 -6.23
CA GLU A 26 -7.52 18.39 -6.44
C GLU A 26 -7.54 18.82 -7.91
N LYS A 27 -6.41 18.76 -8.60
CA LYS A 27 -6.33 19.02 -10.04
C LYS A 27 -7.20 18.07 -10.87
N LEU A 28 -7.24 16.78 -10.50
CA LEU A 28 -8.08 15.78 -11.17
C LEU A 28 -9.58 16.01 -10.94
N LYS A 29 -9.99 16.52 -9.78
CA LYS A 29 -11.39 16.87 -9.51
C LYS A 29 -11.92 17.99 -10.42
N HIS A 30 -11.06 18.88 -10.86
CA HIS A 30 -11.41 20.03 -11.70
C HIS A 30 -11.10 19.84 -13.18
N ALA A 31 -10.51 18.69 -13.56
CA ALA A 31 -10.32 18.35 -14.97
C ALA A 31 -11.65 17.95 -15.61
N PRO A 32 -11.94 18.42 -16.86
CA PRO A 32 -13.14 17.98 -17.57
C PRO A 32 -13.11 16.45 -17.67
N ALA A 33 -14.27 15.81 -17.49
CA ALA A 33 -14.45 14.36 -17.50
C ALA A 33 -14.08 13.77 -18.87
N HIS A 34 -12.80 13.63 -19.14
CA HIS A 34 -12.33 12.64 -20.09
C HIS A 34 -12.37 11.29 -19.35
N PRO A 35 -12.72 10.17 -20.02
CA PRO A 35 -12.57 8.86 -19.44
C PRO A 35 -11.06 8.65 -19.21
N HIS A 36 -10.58 9.03 -18.01
CA HIS A 36 -9.22 8.71 -17.61
C HIS A 36 -9.11 7.19 -17.55
N GLU A 37 -8.24 6.63 -18.37
CA GLU A 37 -7.82 5.25 -18.16
C GLU A 37 -7.43 5.12 -16.70
N ALA A 38 -8.07 4.19 -15.97
CA ALA A 38 -7.84 4.04 -14.56
C ALA A 38 -6.37 3.67 -14.31
N LEU A 39 -5.63 4.54 -13.64
CA LEU A 39 -4.20 4.37 -13.40
C LEU A 39 -3.94 3.17 -12.47
N PRO A 40 -2.86 2.41 -12.69
CA PRO A 40 -2.54 1.25 -11.87
C PRO A 40 -2.08 1.65 -10.47
N PHE A 41 -2.27 0.72 -9.52
CA PHE A 41 -1.77 0.82 -8.16
C PHE A 41 -1.22 -0.54 -7.69
N ILE A 42 -0.44 -0.52 -6.60
CA ILE A 42 0.19 -1.71 -6.03
C ILE A 42 -0.29 -1.87 -4.58
N THR A 43 -0.57 -3.10 -4.16
CA THR A 43 -0.69 -3.42 -2.73
C THR A 43 0.44 -4.34 -2.32
N ILE A 44 1.04 -4.11 -1.14
CA ILE A 44 2.09 -4.97 -0.59
C ILE A 44 1.61 -5.55 0.74
N SER A 45 1.23 -6.82 0.73
CA SER A 45 1.04 -7.61 1.94
C SER A 45 2.34 -8.34 2.31
N ARG A 46 2.48 -8.77 3.56
CA ARG A 46 3.74 -9.40 4.00
C ARG A 46 3.59 -10.17 5.29
N GLU A 47 4.44 -11.15 5.48
CA GLU A 47 4.74 -11.73 6.78
C GLU A 47 5.53 -10.73 7.64
N PHE A 48 5.39 -10.79 8.96
CA PHE A 48 6.08 -9.88 9.87
C PHE A 48 7.60 -10.10 9.80
N GLY A 49 8.37 -9.02 9.62
CA GLY A 49 9.82 -9.07 9.45
C GLY A 49 10.29 -9.05 8.00
N CYS A 50 9.39 -9.17 7.00
CA CYS A 50 9.72 -8.88 5.61
C CYS A 50 9.81 -7.37 5.35
N GLU A 51 10.65 -6.98 4.40
CA GLU A 51 11.10 -5.61 4.14
C GLU A 51 10.15 -4.83 3.20
N ALA A 52 8.84 -4.88 3.47
CA ALA A 52 7.83 -4.30 2.57
C ALA A 52 7.90 -2.77 2.43
N VAL A 53 8.28 -2.05 3.48
CA VAL A 53 8.42 -0.58 3.43
C VAL A 53 9.60 -0.19 2.55
N ALA A 54 10.75 -0.82 2.76
CA ALA A 54 11.95 -0.58 1.95
C ALA A 54 11.74 -0.99 0.47
N LEU A 55 10.97 -2.07 0.21
CA LEU A 55 10.56 -2.42 -1.15
C LEU A 55 9.68 -1.33 -1.78
N ALA A 56 8.71 -0.82 -1.05
CA ALA A 56 7.81 0.21 -1.55
C ALA A 56 8.56 1.52 -1.86
N GLU A 57 9.49 1.94 -1.01
CA GLU A 57 10.37 3.08 -1.28
C GLU A 57 11.18 2.88 -2.56
N ARG A 58 11.76 1.69 -2.74
CA ARG A 58 12.51 1.36 -3.94
C ARG A 58 11.65 1.34 -5.20
N LEU A 59 10.43 0.84 -5.11
CA LEU A 59 9.45 0.88 -6.20
C LEU A 59 9.06 2.31 -6.56
N VAL A 60 8.81 3.18 -5.58
CA VAL A 60 8.53 4.60 -5.82
C VAL A 60 9.67 5.26 -6.60
N GLU A 61 10.93 5.00 -6.22
CA GLU A 61 12.09 5.51 -6.94
C GLU A 61 12.10 5.06 -8.40
N ILE A 62 12.02 3.74 -8.63
CA ILE A 62 12.07 3.15 -9.98
C ILE A 62 10.91 3.64 -10.85
N LEU A 63 9.68 3.64 -10.32
CA LEU A 63 8.49 4.03 -11.07
C LEU A 63 8.52 5.51 -11.45
N ASN A 64 8.91 6.38 -10.54
CA ASN A 64 9.00 7.82 -10.83
C ASN A 64 10.17 8.17 -11.77
N GLU A 65 11.29 7.46 -11.67
CA GLU A 65 12.44 7.71 -12.55
C GLU A 65 12.24 7.19 -13.96
N ARG A 66 11.69 5.97 -14.11
CA ARG A 66 11.59 5.30 -15.41
C ARG A 66 10.33 5.67 -16.17
N CYS A 67 9.19 5.76 -15.48
CA CYS A 67 7.90 6.08 -16.12
C CYS A 67 7.67 7.58 -16.24
N ARG A 68 8.26 8.40 -15.36
CA ARG A 68 8.10 9.87 -15.31
C ARG A 68 6.63 10.31 -15.39
N PRO A 69 5.74 9.74 -14.58
CA PRO A 69 4.34 10.03 -14.65
C PRO A 69 4.04 11.49 -14.26
N SER A 70 2.96 12.08 -14.79
CA SER A 70 2.50 13.43 -14.42
C SER A 70 2.07 13.49 -12.95
N ILE A 71 1.50 12.39 -12.43
CA ILE A 71 1.17 12.20 -11.01
C ILE A 71 2.18 11.20 -10.43
N PRO A 72 3.04 11.61 -9.51
CA PRO A 72 4.09 10.73 -9.00
C PRO A 72 3.53 9.56 -8.17
N TRP A 73 4.19 8.43 -8.23
CA TRP A 73 3.92 7.29 -7.34
C TRP A 73 4.27 7.64 -5.88
N VAL A 74 3.39 7.25 -4.96
CA VAL A 74 3.56 7.45 -3.51
C VAL A 74 3.28 6.15 -2.77
N ALA A 75 4.13 5.82 -1.78
CA ALA A 75 3.92 4.68 -0.89
C ALA A 75 3.20 5.13 0.39
N TYR A 76 2.18 4.37 0.78
CA TYR A 76 1.38 4.60 1.97
C TYR A 76 1.52 3.40 2.90
N ASP A 77 2.28 3.58 3.97
CA ASP A 77 2.34 2.62 5.06
C ASP A 77 1.21 2.84 6.08
N ARG A 78 1.26 2.08 7.19
CA ARG A 78 0.25 2.16 8.24
C ARG A 78 0.12 3.57 8.81
N GLU A 79 1.25 4.19 9.15
CA GLU A 79 1.28 5.48 9.83
C GLU A 79 0.74 6.58 8.91
N LEU A 80 1.15 6.57 7.66
CA LEU A 80 0.68 7.53 6.67
C LEU A 80 -0.82 7.34 6.36
N LEU A 81 -1.30 6.11 6.24
CA LEU A 81 -2.72 5.82 6.03
C LEU A 81 -3.57 6.29 7.22
N ASP A 82 -3.11 6.05 8.43
CA ASP A 82 -3.80 6.49 9.65
C ASP A 82 -3.84 8.04 9.73
N ASN A 83 -2.75 8.74 9.35
CA ASN A 83 -2.69 10.20 9.29
C ASN A 83 -3.59 10.78 8.20
N VAL A 84 -3.55 10.24 6.97
CA VAL A 84 -4.43 10.68 5.87
C VAL A 84 -5.90 10.47 6.25
N ALA A 85 -6.24 9.36 6.87
CA ALA A 85 -7.60 9.10 7.34
C ALA A 85 -8.05 10.10 8.42
N HIS A 86 -7.14 10.54 9.29
CA HIS A 86 -7.42 11.55 10.30
C HIS A 86 -7.60 12.95 9.68
N GLU A 87 -6.74 13.36 8.76
CA GLU A 87 -6.83 14.67 8.09
C GLU A 87 -8.08 14.78 7.20
N LEU A 88 -8.43 13.70 6.48
CA LEU A 88 -9.65 13.67 5.66
C LEU A 88 -10.94 13.70 6.49
N GLN A 89 -10.88 13.40 7.79
CA GLN A 89 -12.01 13.66 8.70
C GLN A 89 -12.33 15.15 8.87
N LEU A 90 -11.32 16.02 8.70
CA LEU A 90 -11.47 17.47 8.77
C LEU A 90 -12.10 18.05 7.49
N HIS A 91 -12.02 17.32 6.36
CA HIS A 91 -12.58 17.72 5.06
C HIS A 91 -13.68 16.75 4.60
N ARG A 92 -14.85 16.86 5.20
CA ARG A 92 -16.06 16.03 4.92
C ARG A 92 -16.47 15.98 3.45
N ASP A 93 -16.11 16.97 2.67
CA ASP A 93 -16.52 17.14 1.27
C ASP A 93 -15.87 16.12 0.31
N VAL A 94 -14.81 15.43 0.74
CA VAL A 94 -14.07 14.44 -0.06
C VAL A 94 -14.77 13.08 -0.07
N VAL A 95 -15.47 12.73 0.99
CA VAL A 95 -16.12 11.41 1.16
C VAL A 95 -17.44 11.31 0.38
N GLU A 96 -18.08 12.43 0.07
CA GLU A 96 -19.36 12.46 -0.66
C GLU A 96 -19.24 12.16 -2.16
N SER A 97 -18.04 12.16 -2.71
CA SER A 97 -17.80 11.91 -4.16
C SER A 97 -17.70 10.42 -4.53
N LEU A 98 -17.80 9.49 -3.59
CA LEU A 98 -17.79 8.06 -3.86
C LEU A 98 -19.17 7.59 -4.32
N ASP A 99 -19.20 6.99 -5.51
CA ASP A 99 -20.40 6.53 -6.21
C ASP A 99 -21.29 5.61 -5.33
N GLY A 100 -22.59 5.94 -5.21
CA GLY A 100 -23.53 5.34 -4.26
C GLY A 100 -23.72 3.81 -4.39
N HIS A 101 -23.44 3.22 -5.57
CA HIS A 101 -23.62 1.79 -5.79
C HIS A 101 -22.57 0.92 -5.08
N ARG A 102 -21.32 1.41 -4.99
CA ARG A 102 -20.20 0.72 -4.29
C ARG A 102 -20.28 0.86 -2.77
N ARG A 103 -21.05 1.82 -2.29
CA ARG A 103 -21.32 2.04 -0.87
C ARG A 103 -22.18 0.92 -0.25
N SER A 104 -23.10 0.30 -1.04
CA SER A 104 -24.01 -0.74 -0.60
C SER A 104 -23.31 -2.06 -0.27
N GLU A 105 -22.44 -2.55 -1.16
CA GLU A 105 -21.74 -3.85 -0.97
C GLU A 105 -20.77 -3.81 0.22
N MET A 106 -20.11 -2.66 0.41
CA MET A 106 -19.21 -2.47 1.54
C MET A 106 -19.97 -2.23 2.85
N SER A 107 -21.16 -1.62 2.80
CA SER A 107 -22.04 -1.45 3.95
C SER A 107 -22.51 -2.79 4.51
N GLU A 108 -22.87 -3.76 3.68
CA GLU A 108 -23.31 -5.08 4.12
C GLU A 108 -22.21 -5.89 4.82
N LEU A 109 -20.96 -5.77 4.34
CA LEU A 109 -19.78 -6.36 5.00
C LEU A 109 -19.53 -5.71 6.37
N PHE A 110 -19.77 -4.40 6.51
CA PHE A 110 -19.56 -3.66 7.73
C PHE A 110 -20.69 -3.82 8.74
N ASP A 111 -21.95 -3.97 8.31
CA ASP A 111 -23.09 -4.20 9.20
C ASP A 111 -22.99 -5.57 9.90
N ALA A 112 -22.38 -6.56 9.25
CA ALA A 112 -22.03 -7.85 9.87
C ALA A 112 -20.94 -7.73 10.96
N LEU A 113 -20.10 -6.71 10.89
CA LEU A 113 -19.02 -6.43 11.84
C LEU A 113 -19.44 -5.53 13.03
N LEU A 114 -20.52 -4.75 12.88
CA LEU A 114 -21.01 -3.77 13.86
C LEU A 114 -21.42 -4.37 15.22
N ASN A 115 -21.55 -5.69 15.34
CA ASN A 115 -21.77 -6.34 16.64
C ASN A 115 -20.53 -6.44 17.53
N ARG A 116 -19.37 -5.90 17.11
CA ARG A 116 -18.11 -5.93 17.89
C ARG A 116 -17.46 -4.53 17.92
N LYS A 117 -17.46 -3.91 19.11
CA LYS A 117 -16.80 -2.62 19.44
C LYS A 117 -16.93 -1.54 18.34
N VAL A 118 -17.95 -0.75 18.46
CA VAL A 118 -18.38 0.30 17.51
C VAL A 118 -17.24 1.22 17.05
N ASP A 119 -16.29 1.57 17.93
CA ASP A 119 -15.21 2.49 17.61
C ASP A 119 -14.18 1.90 16.61
N ASP A 120 -13.78 0.65 16.79
CA ASP A 120 -12.79 0.00 15.93
C ASP A 120 -13.31 -0.24 14.50
N ALA A 121 -14.61 -0.58 14.36
CA ALA A 121 -15.25 -0.78 13.07
C ALA A 121 -15.40 0.52 12.29
N LEU A 122 -15.74 1.63 12.96
CA LEU A 122 -15.87 2.94 12.32
C LEU A 122 -14.51 3.44 11.81
N VAL A 123 -13.45 3.31 12.62
CA VAL A 123 -12.07 3.67 12.22
C VAL A 123 -11.63 2.83 11.02
N PHE A 124 -11.90 1.52 11.05
CA PHE A 124 -11.55 0.64 9.94
C PHE A 124 -12.31 0.99 8.65
N ARG A 125 -13.61 1.31 8.74
CA ARG A 125 -14.41 1.73 7.58
C ARG A 125 -13.81 2.97 6.92
N LYS A 126 -13.50 4.01 7.70
CA LYS A 126 -12.86 5.23 7.18
C LYS A 126 -11.51 4.94 6.52
N LEU A 127 -10.71 4.09 7.14
CA LEU A 127 -9.43 3.67 6.57
C LEU A 127 -9.62 2.93 5.23
N ALA A 128 -10.62 2.06 5.12
CA ALA A 128 -10.95 1.36 3.89
C ALA A 128 -11.43 2.32 2.78
N GLU A 129 -12.24 3.33 3.12
CA GLU A 129 -12.68 4.38 2.19
C GLU A 129 -11.47 5.17 1.65
N VAL A 130 -10.53 5.55 2.51
CA VAL A 130 -9.28 6.23 2.11
C VAL A 130 -8.44 5.35 1.19
N MET A 131 -8.23 4.08 1.55
CA MET A 131 -7.47 3.15 0.72
C MET A 131 -8.09 2.95 -0.67
N ARG A 132 -9.41 2.80 -0.74
CA ARG A 132 -10.12 2.68 -2.02
C ARG A 132 -10.03 3.95 -2.84
N SER A 133 -10.13 5.12 -2.22
CA SER A 133 -9.95 6.40 -2.91
C SER A 133 -8.55 6.50 -3.51
N LEU A 134 -7.49 6.25 -2.73
CA LEU A 134 -6.11 6.25 -3.21
C LEU A 134 -5.89 5.23 -4.35
N ALA A 135 -6.42 4.02 -4.22
CA ALA A 135 -6.35 2.98 -5.24
C ALA A 135 -7.05 3.39 -6.55
N THR A 136 -8.23 4.02 -6.46
CA THR A 136 -9.01 4.46 -7.64
C THR A 136 -8.29 5.59 -8.39
N HIS A 137 -7.58 6.46 -7.69
CA HIS A 137 -6.76 7.50 -8.32
C HIS A 137 -5.46 6.95 -8.94
N GLY A 138 -5.02 5.78 -8.51
CA GLY A 138 -3.82 5.10 -9.00
C GLY A 138 -2.51 5.72 -8.53
N HIS A 139 -1.41 5.20 -9.05
CA HIS A 139 -0.03 5.55 -8.67
C HIS A 139 0.23 5.52 -7.14
N ALA A 140 -0.51 4.68 -6.46
CA ALA A 140 -0.40 4.44 -5.02
C ALA A 140 0.21 3.06 -4.73
N ILE A 141 1.08 2.97 -3.74
CA ILE A 141 1.59 1.71 -3.18
C ILE A 141 1.05 1.59 -1.76
N LEU A 142 0.05 0.75 -1.55
CA LEU A 142 -0.62 0.57 -0.26
C LEU A 142 0.01 -0.59 0.52
N ILE A 143 0.51 -0.35 1.74
CA ILE A 143 1.27 -1.34 2.49
C ILE A 143 0.46 -1.87 3.68
N GLY A 144 0.00 -3.11 3.60
CA GLY A 144 -0.71 -3.82 4.68
C GLY A 144 -2.15 -3.38 4.92
N ARG A 145 -2.61 -3.47 6.16
CA ARG A 145 -3.99 -3.12 6.57
C ARG A 145 -5.11 -3.83 5.78
N GLY A 146 -4.82 -4.97 5.16
CA GLY A 146 -5.78 -5.65 4.32
C GLY A 146 -6.05 -4.96 2.98
N SER A 147 -5.16 -4.04 2.53
CA SER A 147 -5.34 -3.28 1.30
C SER A 147 -5.67 -4.15 0.08
N HIS A 148 -5.05 -5.32 -0.06
CA HIS A 148 -5.35 -6.27 -1.13
C HIS A 148 -6.78 -6.82 -1.08
N LEU A 149 -7.36 -7.02 0.11
CA LEU A 149 -8.75 -7.44 0.29
C LEU A 149 -9.74 -6.30 0.08
N ILE A 150 -9.40 -5.09 0.58
CA ILE A 150 -10.20 -3.87 0.40
C ILE A 150 -10.35 -3.49 -1.07
N THR A 151 -9.35 -3.81 -1.89
CA THR A 151 -9.28 -3.39 -3.30
C THR A 151 -9.30 -4.56 -4.28
N GLN A 152 -9.69 -5.77 -3.85
CA GLN A 152 -9.65 -7.00 -4.66
C GLN A 152 -10.53 -6.94 -5.93
N ASP A 153 -11.57 -6.12 -5.92
CA ASP A 153 -12.47 -5.90 -7.06
C ASP A 153 -11.94 -4.91 -8.09
N LEU A 154 -10.89 -4.15 -7.77
CA LEU A 154 -10.31 -3.15 -8.66
C LEU A 154 -9.34 -3.79 -9.66
N LYS A 155 -9.67 -3.71 -10.95
CA LYS A 155 -8.91 -4.37 -12.03
C LYS A 155 -7.52 -3.76 -12.30
N THR A 156 -7.25 -2.56 -11.80
CA THR A 156 -5.97 -1.85 -11.94
C THR A 156 -4.96 -2.17 -10.83
N ALA A 157 -5.29 -3.12 -9.95
CA ALA A 157 -4.43 -3.56 -8.87
C ALA A 157 -3.31 -4.50 -9.34
N LEU A 158 -2.12 -4.39 -8.75
CA LEU A 158 -1.13 -5.46 -8.68
C LEU A 158 -0.94 -5.82 -7.20
N HIS A 159 -1.43 -6.99 -6.80
CA HIS A 159 -1.36 -7.47 -5.42
C HIS A 159 -0.09 -8.32 -5.19
N VAL A 160 0.83 -7.81 -4.38
CA VAL A 160 2.11 -8.46 -4.06
C VAL A 160 2.12 -8.92 -2.60
N ARG A 161 2.66 -10.11 -2.34
CA ARG A 161 2.91 -10.63 -1.00
C ARG A 161 4.38 -10.99 -0.83
N LEU A 162 4.98 -10.52 0.25
CA LEU A 162 6.32 -10.95 0.68
C LEU A 162 6.20 -12.03 1.76
N VAL A 163 6.93 -13.11 1.57
CA VAL A 163 7.05 -14.21 2.52
C VAL A 163 8.54 -14.49 2.80
N ALA A 164 8.87 -15.06 3.94
CA ALA A 164 10.22 -15.55 4.21
C ALA A 164 10.22 -16.53 5.40
N PRO A 165 11.22 -17.44 5.49
CA PRO A 165 11.36 -18.32 6.65
C PRO A 165 11.43 -17.52 7.96
N LEU A 166 10.78 -18.05 9.01
CA LEU A 166 10.70 -17.38 10.32
C LEU A 166 12.09 -17.00 10.88
N ALA A 167 13.09 -17.89 10.72
CA ALA A 167 14.45 -17.63 11.19
C ALA A 167 15.08 -16.43 10.49
N TRP A 168 14.86 -16.28 9.16
CA TRP A 168 15.34 -15.14 8.39
C TRP A 168 14.65 -13.84 8.85
N ARG A 169 13.33 -13.87 9.01
CA ARG A 169 12.55 -12.71 9.47
C ARG A 169 12.97 -12.26 10.86
N ALA A 170 13.22 -13.21 11.79
CA ALA A 170 13.73 -12.90 13.11
C ALA A 170 15.14 -12.30 13.06
N HIS A 171 16.01 -12.78 12.16
CA HIS A 171 17.33 -12.21 11.97
C HIS A 171 17.26 -10.76 11.47
N LYS A 172 16.43 -10.49 10.48
CA LYS A 172 16.20 -9.13 9.95
C LYS A 172 15.66 -8.17 11.02
N VAL A 173 14.74 -8.63 11.86
CA VAL A 173 14.23 -7.83 12.99
C VAL A 173 15.29 -7.59 14.02
N ALA A 174 16.15 -8.59 14.33
CA ALA A 174 17.26 -8.44 15.25
C ALA A 174 18.26 -7.37 14.79
N GLU A 175 18.62 -7.40 13.49
CA GLU A 175 19.50 -6.40 12.87
C GLU A 175 18.87 -4.99 12.93
N THR A 176 17.62 -4.85 12.45
CA THR A 176 16.96 -3.55 12.33
C THR A 176 16.68 -2.89 13.69
N ARG A 177 16.33 -3.69 14.71
CA ARG A 177 16.00 -3.20 16.04
C ARG A 177 17.15 -3.25 17.04
N ASN A 178 18.32 -3.70 16.60
CA ASN A 178 19.51 -3.90 17.43
C ASN A 178 19.17 -4.68 18.72
N THR A 179 18.52 -5.84 18.59
CA THR A 179 18.06 -6.68 19.70
C THR A 179 18.56 -8.11 19.55
N ALA A 180 18.51 -8.88 20.66
CA ALA A 180 18.94 -10.28 20.63
C ALA A 180 18.00 -11.12 19.73
N GLN A 181 18.55 -12.13 19.03
CA GLN A 181 17.83 -13.03 18.14
C GLN A 181 16.60 -13.69 18.82
N ARG A 182 16.74 -14.05 20.11
CA ARG A 182 15.65 -14.65 20.90
C ARG A 182 14.46 -13.69 21.06
N ASP A 183 14.74 -12.42 21.29
CA ASP A 183 13.70 -11.41 21.49
C ASP A 183 13.09 -10.99 20.16
N ALA A 184 13.90 -10.90 19.09
CA ALA A 184 13.42 -10.70 17.73
C ALA A 184 12.45 -11.82 17.30
N LEU A 185 12.72 -13.07 17.64
CA LEU A 185 11.82 -14.19 17.35
C LEU A 185 10.45 -14.01 18.03
N LYS A 186 10.40 -13.56 19.26
CA LYS A 186 9.15 -13.25 19.96
C LYS A 186 8.41 -12.12 19.27
N ILE A 187 9.11 -11.01 18.95
CA ILE A 187 8.53 -9.86 18.25
C ILE A 187 7.91 -10.30 16.92
N VAL A 188 8.59 -11.13 16.14
CA VAL A 188 8.07 -11.64 14.86
C VAL A 188 6.82 -12.48 15.07
N THR A 189 6.85 -13.40 16.04
CA THR A 189 5.73 -14.31 16.30
C THR A 189 4.48 -13.56 16.80
N GLU A 190 4.67 -12.60 17.70
CA GLU A 190 3.59 -11.77 18.22
C GLU A 190 3.02 -10.84 17.14
N GLY A 191 3.89 -10.17 16.39
CA GLY A 191 3.47 -9.29 15.30
C GLY A 191 2.74 -10.03 14.17
N GLU A 192 3.11 -11.28 13.88
CA GLU A 192 2.36 -12.12 12.94
C GLU A 192 0.96 -12.44 13.48
N ARG A 193 0.86 -12.90 14.73
CA ARG A 193 -0.43 -13.18 15.39
C ARG A 193 -1.36 -11.96 15.40
N GLU A 194 -0.83 -10.77 15.64
CA GLU A 194 -1.63 -9.54 15.60
C GLU A 194 -2.17 -9.25 14.21
N ARG A 195 -1.34 -9.43 13.17
CA ARG A 195 -1.76 -9.27 11.77
C ARG A 195 -2.82 -10.28 11.35
N ASP A 196 -2.60 -11.55 11.67
CA ASP A 196 -3.55 -12.62 11.36
C ASP A 196 -4.88 -12.37 12.06
N ARG A 197 -4.84 -11.98 13.33
CA ARG A 197 -6.04 -11.60 14.09
C ARG A 197 -6.75 -10.42 13.43
N PHE A 198 -6.02 -9.40 13.01
CA PHE A 198 -6.60 -8.25 12.32
C PHE A 198 -7.31 -8.68 11.02
N ILE A 199 -6.66 -9.45 10.16
CA ILE A 199 -7.25 -9.93 8.91
C ILE A 199 -8.44 -10.83 9.17
N HIS A 200 -8.33 -11.76 10.12
CA HIS A 200 -9.45 -12.64 10.48
C HIS A 200 -10.63 -11.87 11.08
N THR A 201 -10.36 -10.85 11.91
CA THR A 201 -11.43 -10.06 12.56
C THR A 201 -12.21 -9.23 11.55
N PHE A 202 -11.53 -8.58 10.60
CA PHE A 202 -12.17 -7.63 9.69
C PHE A 202 -12.59 -8.24 8.34
N PHE A 203 -12.00 -9.35 7.93
CA PHE A 203 -12.27 -9.91 6.61
C PHE A 203 -12.75 -11.36 6.64
N MET A 204 -12.62 -12.07 7.76
CA MET A 204 -12.88 -13.52 7.89
C MET A 204 -12.17 -14.37 6.82
N HIS A 205 -10.98 -13.93 6.39
CA HIS A 205 -10.17 -14.54 5.36
C HIS A 205 -8.84 -15.04 5.92
N ASP A 206 -8.27 -16.05 5.25
CA ASP A 206 -6.90 -16.48 5.49
C ASP A 206 -5.94 -15.50 4.80
N PRO A 207 -5.05 -14.80 5.54
CA PRO A 207 -4.09 -13.87 4.96
C PRO A 207 -3.07 -14.55 4.04
N ALA A 208 -2.89 -15.86 4.16
CA ALA A 208 -1.97 -16.66 3.36
C ALA A 208 -2.60 -17.22 2.08
N HIS A 209 -3.90 -17.02 1.85
CA HIS A 209 -4.57 -17.59 0.68
C HIS A 209 -3.96 -17.07 -0.63
N PRO A 210 -3.44 -17.97 -1.49
CA PRO A 210 -2.61 -17.57 -2.63
C PRO A 210 -3.38 -16.76 -3.69
N PHE A 211 -4.66 -17.04 -3.89
CA PHE A 211 -5.48 -16.37 -4.92
C PHE A 211 -5.85 -14.91 -4.62
N HIS A 212 -5.47 -14.40 -3.46
CA HIS A 212 -5.62 -12.98 -3.13
C HIS A 212 -4.42 -12.13 -3.59
N HIS A 213 -3.42 -12.75 -4.23
CA HIS A 213 -2.19 -12.07 -4.64
C HIS A 213 -1.82 -12.44 -6.07
N ASP A 214 -1.39 -11.46 -6.85
CA ASP A 214 -0.87 -11.69 -8.20
C ASP A 214 0.57 -12.23 -8.16
N LEU A 215 1.35 -11.81 -7.15
CA LEU A 215 2.73 -12.25 -6.92
C LEU A 215 2.97 -12.60 -5.45
N ILE A 216 3.60 -13.75 -5.21
CA ILE A 216 4.13 -14.13 -3.89
C ILE A 216 5.63 -14.35 -4.04
N ILE A 217 6.43 -13.56 -3.31
CA ILE A 217 7.89 -13.52 -3.48
C ILE A 217 8.57 -13.83 -2.15
N ASP A 218 9.52 -14.76 -2.16
CA ASP A 218 10.36 -15.09 -1.01
C ASP A 218 11.46 -14.02 -0.85
N ASN A 219 11.30 -13.15 0.16
CA ASN A 219 12.20 -12.05 0.48
C ASN A 219 13.57 -12.54 1.00
N SER A 220 13.69 -13.82 1.37
CA SER A 220 14.98 -14.39 1.78
C SER A 220 15.85 -14.83 0.61
N ARG A 221 15.26 -15.02 -0.57
CA ARG A 221 15.95 -15.49 -1.78
C ARG A 221 16.30 -14.39 -2.74
N PHE A 222 15.58 -13.29 -2.71
CA PHE A 222 15.81 -12.13 -3.55
C PHE A 222 16.10 -10.90 -2.69
N ASN A 223 17.09 -10.10 -3.08
CA ASN A 223 17.31 -8.80 -2.46
C ASN A 223 16.26 -7.78 -2.95
N LEU A 224 16.15 -6.65 -2.24
CA LEU A 224 15.14 -5.63 -2.53
C LEU A 224 15.18 -5.10 -3.97
N ALA A 225 16.37 -4.94 -4.54
CA ALA A 225 16.51 -4.47 -5.92
C ALA A 225 15.96 -5.50 -6.92
N GLN A 226 16.23 -6.78 -6.71
CA GLN A 226 15.69 -7.86 -7.54
C GLN A 226 14.17 -7.96 -7.42
N ILE A 227 13.63 -7.88 -6.19
CA ILE A 227 12.17 -7.90 -5.97
C ILE A 227 11.52 -6.70 -6.66
N ALA A 228 12.10 -5.51 -6.54
CA ALA A 228 11.57 -4.32 -7.18
C ALA A 228 11.54 -4.44 -8.72
N GLU A 229 12.57 -5.04 -9.34
CA GLU A 229 12.58 -5.30 -10.78
C GLU A 229 11.52 -6.33 -11.20
N ILE A 230 11.31 -7.38 -10.41
CA ILE A 230 10.25 -8.37 -10.67
C ILE A 230 8.87 -7.69 -10.64
N VAL A 231 8.59 -6.88 -9.61
CA VAL A 231 7.32 -6.18 -9.47
C VAL A 231 7.13 -5.14 -10.57
N PHE A 232 8.18 -4.36 -10.91
CA PHE A 232 8.17 -3.41 -12.01
C PHE A 232 7.86 -4.08 -13.35
N THR A 233 8.50 -5.21 -13.63
CA THR A 233 8.28 -5.98 -14.86
C THR A 233 6.85 -6.53 -14.94
N ALA A 234 6.33 -7.08 -13.83
CA ALA A 234 4.96 -7.57 -13.78
C ALA A 234 3.93 -6.45 -13.96
N LEU A 235 4.17 -5.28 -13.36
CA LEU A 235 3.33 -4.11 -13.53
C LEU A 235 3.32 -3.65 -15.00
N GLY A 236 4.50 -3.60 -15.63
CA GLY A 236 4.67 -3.27 -17.05
C GLY A 236 3.98 -4.27 -17.97
N ALA A 237 4.08 -5.57 -17.70
CA ALA A 237 3.42 -6.62 -18.47
C ALA A 237 1.89 -6.53 -18.40
N ARG A 238 1.34 -6.11 -17.24
CA ARG A 238 -0.10 -6.03 -17.02
C ARG A 238 -0.71 -4.68 -17.45
N PHE A 239 0.03 -3.58 -17.28
CA PHE A 239 -0.50 -2.21 -17.41
C PHE A 239 0.39 -1.30 -18.27
N GLY A 240 1.29 -1.85 -19.09
CA GLY A 240 2.37 -1.10 -19.75
C GLY A 240 1.93 0.15 -20.53
N ALA A 241 0.74 0.12 -21.15
CA ALA A 241 0.22 1.28 -21.87
C ALA A 241 -0.18 2.45 -20.93
N THR A 242 -0.64 2.14 -19.72
CA THR A 242 -1.12 3.14 -18.74
C THR A 242 -0.04 3.66 -17.81
N LEU A 243 1.14 3.01 -17.76
CA LEU A 243 2.27 3.47 -16.94
C LEU A 243 2.94 4.74 -17.47
N VAL A 244 2.78 5.03 -18.76
CA VAL A 244 3.48 6.13 -19.47
C VAL A 244 2.50 7.26 -19.84
N SER A 245 1.20 7.05 -19.72
CA SER A 245 0.15 7.97 -20.17
C SER A 245 -0.46 8.86 -19.08
N GLY A 246 0.11 8.84 -17.86
CA GLY A 246 -0.34 9.66 -16.74
C GLY A 246 0.32 11.04 -16.65
#